data_416244bdf2e29e9101f4c649defcc55c
#
_entry.id   416244bdf2e29e9101f4c649defcc55c
#
_cell.length_a   1.000
_cell.length_b   1.000
_cell.length_c   1.000
_cell.angle_alpha   90.00
_cell.angle_beta   90.00
_cell.angle_gamma   90.00
#
_symmetry.space_group_name_H-M   'P 1'
#
loop_
_entity.id
_entity.type
_entity.pdbx_description
1 polymer ?
#
loop_
_entity_poly.entity_id
_entity_poly.type
_entity_poly.pdbx_seq_one_letter_code
_entity_poly.pdbx_strand_id
1 'polypeptide(L)'
;ALAGADALAALSGHRRQQVWDASALKPAPSLLQSVPVEEEFLQLNPASEGQEVLFDYATLGLTLRSHPLLLLREQLSKEKLMTAAQLHDLPDGRLVRACGLVVMRQRPPTAKGVTFVTLEDETGTVNVIVWKSLQEKQRPELMHSRLLAVYGVWQRDAETGGQVRHLIAGHLRDLTPLIGGLATQSREFH
;
A
#
# COMPACT_ATOMS: atom_id res chain seq x y z
N ALA A 1 -15.51 -10.68 -11.18
CA ALA A 1 -15.34 -10.30 -9.75
C ALA A 1 -14.66 -11.41 -8.96
N LEU A 2 -15.21 -12.65 -8.85
CA LEU A 2 -14.65 -13.74 -8.01
C LEU A 2 -13.21 -14.13 -8.38
N ALA A 3 -12.89 -14.28 -9.66
CA ALA A 3 -11.54 -14.60 -10.11
C ALA A 3 -10.52 -13.51 -9.71
N GLY A 4 -10.90 -12.22 -9.83
CA GLY A 4 -10.06 -11.10 -9.41
C GLY A 4 -9.81 -11.05 -7.89
N ALA A 5 -10.75 -11.57 -7.09
CA ALA A 5 -10.64 -11.65 -5.64
C ALA A 5 -9.93 -12.94 -5.14
N ASP A 6 -9.29 -13.71 -6.03
CA ASP A 6 -8.64 -14.99 -5.73
C ASP A 6 -9.56 -16.06 -5.10
N ALA A 7 -10.87 -15.89 -5.22
CA ALA A 7 -11.85 -16.79 -4.62
C ALA A 7 -11.92 -18.17 -5.32
N LEU A 8 -11.32 -18.31 -6.48
CA LEU A 8 -11.31 -19.54 -7.28
C LEU A 8 -9.99 -20.33 -7.18
N ALA A 9 -9.04 -19.89 -6.34
CA ALA A 9 -7.72 -20.51 -6.23
C ALA A 9 -7.75 -22.00 -5.92
N ALA A 10 -8.78 -22.47 -5.20
CA ALA A 10 -8.98 -23.87 -4.88
C ALA A 10 -9.54 -24.71 -6.06
N LEU A 11 -10.04 -24.07 -7.11
CA LEU A 11 -10.69 -24.76 -8.24
C LEU A 11 -9.74 -24.96 -9.42
N SER A 12 -8.93 -23.99 -9.77
CA SER A 12 -8.02 -24.09 -10.92
C SER A 12 -6.94 -23.03 -10.92
N GLY A 13 -5.68 -23.44 -10.99
CA GLY A 13 -4.55 -22.60 -11.35
C GLY A 13 -4.35 -21.34 -10.48
N HIS A 14 -3.64 -20.37 -11.03
CA HIS A 14 -3.37 -19.10 -10.36
C HIS A 14 -4.33 -18.00 -10.86
N ARG A 15 -4.50 -16.92 -10.05
CA ARG A 15 -5.45 -15.81 -10.28
C ARG A 15 -5.41 -15.26 -11.71
N ARG A 16 -4.22 -15.03 -12.26
CA ARG A 16 -4.06 -14.46 -13.62
C ARG A 16 -4.72 -15.35 -14.68
N GLN A 17 -4.54 -16.68 -14.59
CA GLN A 17 -5.20 -17.64 -15.48
C GLN A 17 -6.72 -17.61 -15.29
N GLN A 18 -7.19 -17.63 -14.04
CA GLN A 18 -8.62 -17.58 -13.72
C GLN A 18 -9.31 -16.32 -14.24
N VAL A 19 -8.64 -15.16 -14.13
CA VAL A 19 -9.19 -13.90 -14.67
C VAL A 19 -9.25 -13.96 -16.20
N TRP A 20 -8.24 -14.53 -16.84
CA TRP A 20 -8.21 -14.74 -18.29
C TRP A 20 -9.35 -15.65 -18.73
N ASP A 21 -9.45 -16.85 -18.15
CA ASP A 21 -10.47 -17.83 -18.47
C ASP A 21 -11.89 -17.29 -18.24
N ALA A 22 -12.09 -16.59 -17.10
CA ALA A 22 -13.35 -15.94 -16.79
C ALA A 22 -13.71 -14.80 -17.76
N SER A 23 -12.72 -14.12 -18.36
CA SER A 23 -12.96 -13.07 -19.35
C SER A 23 -13.37 -13.62 -20.72
N ALA A 24 -12.93 -14.84 -21.01
CA ALA A 24 -13.27 -15.57 -22.23
C ALA A 24 -14.70 -16.15 -22.20
N LEU A 25 -15.30 -16.32 -21.01
CA LEU A 25 -16.67 -16.82 -20.84
C LEU A 25 -17.71 -15.78 -21.28
N LYS A 26 -17.72 -15.43 -22.57
CA LYS A 26 -18.81 -14.67 -23.17
C LYS A 26 -19.75 -15.62 -23.89
N PRO A 27 -21.08 -15.47 -23.72
CA PRO A 27 -22.02 -16.28 -24.50
C PRO A 27 -21.75 -16.04 -25.98
N ALA A 28 -21.50 -17.13 -26.70
CA ALA A 28 -21.34 -17.07 -28.16
C ALA A 28 -22.61 -16.50 -28.80
N PRO A 29 -22.48 -15.62 -29.81
CA PRO A 29 -23.64 -15.19 -30.59
C PRO A 29 -24.41 -16.41 -31.08
N SER A 30 -25.74 -16.30 -31.15
CA SER A 30 -26.67 -17.42 -31.47
C SER A 30 -26.28 -18.18 -32.76
N LEU A 31 -25.67 -17.51 -33.73
CA LEU A 31 -25.17 -18.07 -34.97
C LEU A 31 -23.93 -18.93 -34.84
N LEU A 32 -23.15 -18.79 -33.75
CA LEU A 32 -21.90 -19.48 -33.54
C LEU A 32 -21.95 -20.53 -32.42
N GLN A 33 -23.11 -20.75 -31.82
CA GLN A 33 -23.27 -21.70 -30.70
C GLN A 33 -23.02 -23.17 -31.06
N SER A 34 -23.11 -23.52 -32.34
CA SER A 34 -22.88 -24.88 -32.84
C SER A 34 -21.48 -25.13 -33.44
N VAL A 35 -20.62 -24.12 -33.48
CA VAL A 35 -19.27 -24.26 -34.02
C VAL A 35 -18.36 -24.71 -32.90
N PRO A 36 -17.70 -25.90 -33.01
CA PRO A 36 -16.67 -26.29 -32.05
C PRO A 36 -15.49 -25.31 -32.21
N VAL A 37 -15.19 -24.57 -31.16
CA VAL A 37 -14.02 -23.70 -31.12
C VAL A 37 -12.90 -24.50 -30.47
N GLU A 38 -11.94 -24.97 -31.26
CA GLU A 38 -10.69 -25.53 -30.77
C GLU A 38 -9.73 -24.36 -30.50
N GLU A 39 -9.81 -23.79 -29.32
CA GLU A 39 -8.84 -22.79 -28.86
C GLU A 39 -7.67 -23.48 -28.14
N GLU A 40 -6.45 -23.18 -28.56
CA GLU A 40 -5.27 -23.55 -27.78
C GLU A 40 -5.31 -22.86 -26.43
N PHE A 41 -5.25 -23.65 -25.35
CA PHE A 41 -5.23 -23.11 -23.99
C PHE A 41 -3.93 -22.32 -23.77
N LEU A 42 -4.04 -21.00 -23.76
CA LEU A 42 -2.92 -20.13 -23.44
C LEU A 42 -2.60 -20.24 -21.94
N GLN A 43 -1.44 -20.81 -21.62
CA GLN A 43 -0.94 -20.84 -20.25
C GLN A 43 -0.22 -19.51 -19.92
N LEU A 44 -0.74 -18.77 -18.96
CA LEU A 44 -0.14 -17.54 -18.47
C LEU A 44 0.81 -17.85 -17.32
N ASN A 45 1.92 -17.12 -17.25
CA ASN A 45 2.81 -17.19 -16.09
C ASN A 45 2.10 -16.65 -14.84
N PRO A 46 2.32 -17.24 -13.64
CA PRO A 46 1.85 -16.71 -12.37
C PRO A 46 2.27 -15.26 -12.18
N ALA A 47 1.44 -14.48 -11.50
CA ALA A 47 1.82 -13.13 -11.09
C ALA A 47 2.89 -13.22 -10.00
N SER A 48 3.77 -12.21 -9.92
CA SER A 48 4.68 -12.07 -8.77
C SER A 48 3.88 -11.75 -7.49
N GLU A 49 4.48 -12.00 -6.32
CA GLU A 49 3.84 -11.68 -5.04
C GLU A 49 3.42 -10.20 -4.96
N GLY A 50 4.27 -9.28 -5.43
CA GLY A 50 3.94 -7.86 -5.50
C GLY A 50 2.73 -7.55 -6.38
N GLN A 51 2.60 -8.23 -7.52
CA GLN A 51 1.42 -8.11 -8.37
C GLN A 51 0.17 -8.66 -7.69
N GLU A 52 0.28 -9.80 -7.00
CA GLU A 52 -0.83 -10.39 -6.25
C GLU A 52 -1.33 -9.47 -5.13
N VAL A 53 -0.40 -8.87 -4.37
CA VAL A 53 -0.71 -7.87 -3.34
C VAL A 53 -1.43 -6.66 -3.95
N LEU A 54 -0.99 -6.16 -5.10
CA LEU A 54 -1.67 -5.05 -5.78
C LEU A 54 -3.07 -5.44 -6.25
N PHE A 55 -3.26 -6.65 -6.76
CA PHE A 55 -4.58 -7.17 -7.13
C PHE A 55 -5.50 -7.27 -5.91
N ASP A 56 -4.99 -7.71 -4.76
CA ASP A 56 -5.74 -7.77 -3.51
C ASP A 56 -6.24 -6.37 -3.12
N TYR A 57 -5.37 -5.37 -3.09
CA TYR A 57 -5.77 -4.00 -2.77
C TYR A 57 -6.74 -3.40 -3.78
N ALA A 58 -6.58 -3.72 -5.07
CA ALA A 58 -7.48 -3.22 -6.11
C ALA A 58 -8.88 -3.84 -6.06
N THR A 59 -9.00 -5.09 -5.59
CA THR A 59 -10.25 -5.84 -5.61
C THR A 59 -10.94 -5.92 -4.26
N LEU A 60 -10.19 -6.05 -3.18
CA LEU A 60 -10.68 -6.28 -1.83
C LEU A 60 -10.39 -5.12 -0.87
N GLY A 61 -9.46 -4.22 -1.23
CA GLY A 61 -8.99 -3.14 -0.37
C GLY A 61 -8.05 -3.58 0.76
N LEU A 62 -7.72 -4.88 0.84
CA LEU A 62 -6.82 -5.47 1.83
C LEU A 62 -6.11 -6.68 1.21
N THR A 63 -5.01 -7.13 1.83
CA THR A 63 -4.33 -8.38 1.47
C THR A 63 -4.16 -9.28 2.69
N LEU A 64 -4.21 -10.59 2.47
CA LEU A 64 -3.82 -11.61 3.45
C LEU A 64 -2.39 -12.13 3.19
N ARG A 65 -1.72 -11.59 2.17
CA ARG A 65 -0.33 -11.87 1.80
C ARG A 65 0.61 -10.94 2.57
N SER A 66 1.87 -10.89 2.14
CA SER A 66 2.86 -9.98 2.72
C SER A 66 2.41 -8.51 2.64
N HIS A 67 2.72 -7.74 3.68
CA HIS A 67 2.46 -6.30 3.67
C HIS A 67 3.28 -5.64 2.53
N PRO A 68 2.72 -4.69 1.75
CA PRO A 68 3.42 -4.08 0.60
C PRO A 68 4.77 -3.47 0.97
N LEU A 69 4.88 -2.87 2.16
CA LEU A 69 6.13 -2.26 2.59
C LEU A 69 7.22 -3.30 2.91
N LEU A 70 6.84 -4.52 3.30
CA LEU A 70 7.82 -5.60 3.48
C LEU A 70 8.57 -5.88 2.17
N LEU A 71 7.86 -5.91 1.05
CA LEU A 71 8.44 -6.10 -0.28
C LEU A 71 9.32 -4.93 -0.73
N LEU A 72 9.05 -3.72 -0.22
CA LEU A 72 9.82 -2.51 -0.50
C LEU A 72 10.89 -2.22 0.57
N ARG A 73 10.97 -3.00 1.66
CA ARG A 73 11.76 -2.65 2.85
C ARG A 73 13.23 -2.42 2.56
N GLU A 74 13.83 -3.21 1.69
CA GLU A 74 15.24 -3.02 1.31
C GLU A 74 15.48 -1.65 0.67
N GLN A 75 14.60 -1.24 -0.26
CA GLN A 75 14.68 0.07 -0.92
C GLN A 75 14.45 1.21 0.07
N LEU A 76 13.44 1.09 0.93
CA LEU A 76 13.10 2.09 1.94
C LEU A 76 14.23 2.25 2.98
N SER A 77 14.90 1.17 3.34
CA SER A 77 16.04 1.18 4.26
C SER A 77 17.26 1.91 3.69
N LYS A 78 17.51 1.81 2.37
CA LYS A 78 18.56 2.57 1.68
C LYS A 78 18.31 4.09 1.80
N GLU A 79 17.04 4.51 1.85
CA GLU A 79 16.64 5.91 2.09
C GLU A 79 16.57 6.27 3.59
N LYS A 80 16.97 5.37 4.48
CA LYS A 80 16.92 5.53 5.94
C LYS A 80 15.52 5.79 6.48
N LEU A 81 14.49 5.20 5.83
CA LEU A 81 13.11 5.22 6.29
C LEU A 81 12.92 4.09 7.30
N MET A 82 12.63 4.46 8.53
CA MET A 82 12.51 3.56 9.68
C MET A 82 11.13 2.91 9.73
N THR A 83 11.07 1.72 10.33
CA THR A 83 9.81 1.04 10.63
C THR A 83 9.14 1.62 11.87
N ALA A 84 7.84 1.35 12.04
CA ALA A 84 7.09 1.71 13.23
C ALA A 84 7.74 1.13 14.50
N ALA A 85 8.14 -0.14 14.47
CA ALA A 85 8.85 -0.77 15.58
C ALA A 85 10.14 -0.04 15.94
N GLN A 86 10.98 0.30 14.95
CA GLN A 86 12.21 1.04 15.19
C GLN A 86 11.96 2.42 15.81
N LEU A 87 10.91 3.12 15.39
CA LEU A 87 10.54 4.42 15.99
C LEU A 87 10.13 4.28 17.45
N HIS A 88 9.42 3.19 17.78
CA HIS A 88 8.96 2.97 19.15
C HIS A 88 10.08 2.84 20.17
N ASP A 89 11.28 2.44 19.75
CA ASP A 89 12.45 2.29 20.61
C ASP A 89 13.26 3.59 20.76
N LEU A 90 12.94 4.63 19.97
CA LEU A 90 13.68 5.88 20.00
C LEU A 90 13.30 6.76 21.20
N PRO A 91 14.27 7.54 21.71
CA PRO A 91 14.00 8.58 22.71
C PRO A 91 13.21 9.74 22.11
N ASP A 92 12.61 10.53 23.00
CA ASP A 92 11.94 11.78 22.66
C ASP A 92 12.85 12.79 21.96
N GLY A 93 12.28 13.63 21.09
CA GLY A 93 12.99 14.72 20.41
C GLY A 93 13.91 14.31 19.25
N ARG A 94 13.96 13.06 18.86
CA ARG A 94 14.82 12.59 17.76
C ARG A 94 14.26 12.98 16.39
N LEU A 95 15.16 13.47 15.51
CA LEU A 95 14.87 13.62 14.08
C LEU A 95 14.83 12.24 13.43
N VAL A 96 13.73 11.93 12.77
CA VAL A 96 13.48 10.62 12.17
C VAL A 96 12.91 10.75 10.77
N ARG A 97 12.95 9.63 10.07
CA ARG A 97 12.30 9.42 8.76
C ARG A 97 11.50 8.15 8.83
N ALA A 98 10.22 8.24 8.56
CA ALA A 98 9.33 7.09 8.53
C ALA A 98 8.52 7.09 7.25
N CYS A 99 7.98 5.94 6.87
CA CYS A 99 6.99 5.85 5.80
C CYS A 99 5.97 4.76 6.12
N GLY A 100 4.78 4.91 5.56
CA GLY A 100 3.72 3.93 5.70
C GLY A 100 2.60 4.17 4.70
N LEU A 101 1.74 3.15 4.56
CA LEU A 101 0.47 3.31 3.88
C LEU A 101 -0.41 4.26 4.69
N VAL A 102 -1.05 5.18 4.02
CA VAL A 102 -1.95 6.12 4.69
C VAL A 102 -3.29 5.43 4.88
N VAL A 103 -3.56 4.98 6.10
CA VAL A 103 -4.82 4.32 6.47
C VAL A 103 -5.88 5.31 6.95
N MET A 104 -5.46 6.46 7.50
CA MET A 104 -6.41 7.47 7.99
C MET A 104 -5.86 8.88 7.86
N ARG A 105 -6.73 9.82 7.53
CA ARG A 105 -6.51 11.27 7.62
C ARG A 105 -7.68 11.89 8.34
N GLN A 106 -7.42 12.61 9.41
CA GLN A 106 -8.44 13.29 10.21
C GLN A 106 -8.06 14.75 10.44
N ARG A 107 -9.03 15.64 10.29
CA ARG A 107 -8.89 17.05 10.62
C ARG A 107 -10.04 17.46 11.53
N PRO A 108 -9.92 17.23 12.84
CA PRO A 108 -10.97 17.59 13.80
C PRO A 108 -11.18 19.12 13.80
N PRO A 109 -12.43 19.60 13.86
CA PRO A 109 -12.72 21.04 13.93
C PRO A 109 -12.06 21.73 15.14
N THR A 110 -11.89 20.99 16.23
CA THR A 110 -11.29 21.44 17.49
C THR A 110 -9.76 21.56 17.43
N ALA A 111 -9.10 20.94 16.46
CA ALA A 111 -7.63 20.85 16.38
C ALA A 111 -6.97 22.06 15.70
N LYS A 112 -7.65 23.24 15.63
CA LYS A 112 -7.08 24.49 15.09
C LYS A 112 -6.39 24.34 13.72
N GLY A 113 -6.91 23.44 12.88
CA GLY A 113 -6.40 23.19 11.52
C GLY A 113 -5.25 22.19 11.42
N VAL A 114 -4.91 21.49 12.49
CA VAL A 114 -3.98 20.37 12.47
C VAL A 114 -4.62 19.16 11.78
N THR A 115 -3.84 18.44 10.99
CA THR A 115 -4.25 17.17 10.38
C THR A 115 -3.49 16.03 11.04
N PHE A 116 -4.23 15.02 11.47
CA PHE A 116 -3.68 13.75 11.97
C PHE A 116 -3.68 12.74 10.84
N VAL A 117 -2.56 12.07 10.65
CA VAL A 117 -2.39 11.01 9.66
C VAL A 117 -1.92 9.76 10.37
N THR A 118 -2.59 8.63 10.14
CA THR A 118 -2.10 7.33 10.60
C THR A 118 -1.45 6.62 9.42
N LEU A 119 -0.18 6.29 9.60
CA LEU A 119 0.61 5.49 8.68
C LEU A 119 0.69 4.06 9.20
N GLU A 120 0.62 3.08 8.32
CA GLU A 120 0.78 1.66 8.62
C GLU A 120 1.95 1.08 7.83
N ASP A 121 2.79 0.33 8.50
CA ASP A 121 3.82 -0.50 7.87
C ASP A 121 3.69 -1.96 8.32
N GLU A 122 4.60 -2.82 7.89
CA GLU A 122 4.61 -4.25 8.22
C GLU A 122 4.86 -4.54 9.72
N THR A 123 5.21 -3.54 10.52
CA THR A 123 5.54 -3.69 11.95
C THR A 123 4.55 -2.99 12.87
N GLY A 124 3.67 -2.14 12.34
CA GLY A 124 2.67 -1.44 13.13
C GLY A 124 2.23 -0.10 12.55
N THR A 125 1.75 0.78 13.41
CA THR A 125 1.23 2.09 13.01
C THR A 125 2.00 3.23 13.64
N VAL A 126 2.06 4.36 12.92
CA VAL A 126 2.66 5.62 13.35
C VAL A 126 1.63 6.74 13.22
N ASN A 127 1.38 7.45 14.31
CA ASN A 127 0.53 8.64 14.30
C ASN A 127 1.38 9.86 13.96
N VAL A 128 0.99 10.58 12.92
CA VAL A 128 1.67 11.76 12.40
C VAL A 128 0.83 13.01 12.65
N ILE A 129 1.45 14.04 13.15
CA ILE A 129 0.83 15.38 13.33
C ILE A 129 1.37 16.30 12.24
N VAL A 130 0.46 16.82 11.41
CA VAL A 130 0.77 17.75 10.32
C VAL A 130 0.18 19.11 10.64
N TRP A 131 1.04 20.09 10.96
CA TRP A 131 0.63 21.44 11.26
C TRP A 131 0.08 22.18 10.04
N LYS A 132 -0.81 23.12 10.26
CA LYS A 132 -1.46 23.91 9.20
C LYS A 132 -0.48 24.51 8.20
N SER A 133 0.64 25.04 8.66
CA SER A 133 1.67 25.65 7.80
C SER A 133 2.31 24.66 6.83
N LEU A 134 2.54 23.42 7.26
CA LEU A 134 3.07 22.35 6.39
C LEU A 134 1.99 21.85 5.44
N GLN A 135 0.77 21.69 5.93
CA GLN A 135 -0.39 21.31 5.11
C GLN A 135 -0.62 22.28 3.94
N GLU A 136 -0.49 23.57 4.17
CA GLU A 136 -0.64 24.60 3.12
C GLU A 136 0.47 24.50 2.05
N LYS A 137 1.70 24.19 2.48
CA LYS A 137 2.87 24.06 1.60
C LYS A 137 2.91 22.78 0.81
N GLN A 138 2.50 21.66 1.43
CA GLN A 138 2.60 20.30 0.87
C GLN A 138 1.25 19.60 0.82
N ARG A 139 0.23 20.32 0.40
CA ARG A 139 -1.14 19.80 0.32
C ARG A 139 -1.29 18.61 -0.64
N PRO A 140 -0.67 18.59 -1.84
CA PRO A 140 -0.77 17.45 -2.74
C PRO A 140 -0.24 16.16 -2.10
N GLU A 141 0.93 16.20 -1.51
CA GLU A 141 1.56 15.07 -0.84
C GLU A 141 0.69 14.57 0.32
N LEU A 142 0.17 15.50 1.12
CA LEU A 142 -0.69 15.16 2.25
C LEU A 142 -2.00 14.50 1.81
N MET A 143 -2.63 14.96 0.72
CA MET A 143 -3.98 14.56 0.36
C MET A 143 -4.03 13.37 -0.58
N HIS A 144 -3.03 13.18 -1.46
CA HIS A 144 -3.11 12.22 -2.55
C HIS A 144 -2.21 10.99 -2.36
N SER A 145 -1.18 11.07 -1.48
CA SER A 145 -0.29 9.93 -1.27
C SER A 145 -1.02 8.73 -0.68
N ARG A 146 -0.82 7.57 -1.26
CA ARG A 146 -1.17 6.27 -0.66
C ARG A 146 -0.04 5.72 0.20
N LEU A 147 1.20 5.92 -0.24
CA LEU A 147 2.42 5.67 0.51
C LEU A 147 3.08 7.02 0.79
N LEU A 148 3.18 7.39 2.06
CA LEU A 148 3.70 8.68 2.48
C LEU A 148 4.96 8.51 3.30
N ALA A 149 6.04 9.19 2.90
CA ALA A 149 7.21 9.38 3.74
C ALA A 149 7.10 10.70 4.51
N VAL A 150 7.48 10.65 5.78
CA VAL A 150 7.43 11.77 6.71
C VAL A 150 8.80 11.94 7.36
N TYR A 151 9.32 13.14 7.29
CA TYR A 151 10.56 13.57 7.92
C TYR A 151 10.18 14.54 9.05
N GLY A 152 10.58 14.26 10.27
CA GLY A 152 10.12 15.07 11.39
C GLY A 152 10.77 14.73 12.71
N VAL A 153 10.14 15.19 13.80
CA VAL A 153 10.59 14.98 15.17
C VAL A 153 9.68 13.93 15.83
N TRP A 154 10.29 12.89 16.36
CA TRP A 154 9.63 11.89 17.17
C TRP A 154 9.36 12.45 18.55
N GLN A 155 8.11 12.47 18.97
CA GLN A 155 7.70 12.91 20.30
C GLN A 155 7.06 11.79 21.09
N ARG A 156 7.42 11.77 22.38
CA ARG A 156 6.79 10.94 23.40
C ARG A 156 6.17 11.84 24.44
N ASP A 157 4.89 11.66 24.69
CA ASP A 157 4.18 12.45 25.71
C ASP A 157 4.57 11.98 27.13
N ALA A 158 5.25 12.88 27.85
CA ALA A 158 5.70 12.60 29.20
C ALA A 158 4.52 12.43 30.20
N GLU A 159 3.38 13.11 29.99
CA GLU A 159 2.22 13.02 30.86
C GLU A 159 1.56 11.65 30.81
N THR A 160 1.68 10.94 29.69
CA THR A 160 1.16 9.57 29.53
C THR A 160 2.20 8.50 29.85
N GLY A 161 3.34 8.86 30.46
CA GLY A 161 4.45 7.94 30.68
C GLY A 161 5.11 7.44 29.39
N GLY A 162 4.99 8.20 28.29
CA GLY A 162 5.54 7.87 26.97
C GLY A 162 4.73 6.83 26.19
N GLN A 163 3.50 6.55 26.62
CA GLN A 163 2.61 5.65 25.87
C GLN A 163 2.06 6.31 24.61
N VAL A 164 1.70 7.59 24.69
CA VAL A 164 1.25 8.36 23.53
C VAL A 164 2.49 8.87 22.78
N ARG A 165 2.58 8.53 21.51
CA ARG A 165 3.74 8.82 20.66
C ARG A 165 3.27 9.37 19.33
N HIS A 166 3.97 10.39 18.85
CA HIS A 166 3.63 11.06 17.60
C HIS A 166 4.88 11.41 16.81
N LEU A 167 4.76 11.41 15.49
CA LEU A 167 5.74 11.99 14.59
C LEU A 167 5.26 13.38 14.16
N ILE A 168 5.92 14.44 14.64
CA ILE A 168 5.62 15.81 14.20
C ILE A 168 6.27 16.00 12.82
N ALA A 169 5.44 16.14 11.79
CA ALA A 169 5.92 16.28 10.43
C ALA A 169 6.58 17.65 10.18
N GLY A 170 7.77 17.63 9.61
CA GLY A 170 8.48 18.80 9.09
C GLY A 170 8.54 18.82 7.57
N HIS A 171 8.50 17.64 6.94
CA HIS A 171 8.46 17.48 5.48
C HIS A 171 7.75 16.18 5.09
N LEU A 172 6.99 16.24 3.99
CA LEU A 172 6.25 15.12 3.41
C LEU A 172 6.78 14.80 2.02
N ARG A 173 6.81 13.51 1.66
CA ARG A 173 7.16 13.06 0.32
C ARG A 173 6.23 11.95 -0.11
N ASP A 174 5.65 12.08 -1.29
CA ASP A 174 4.82 11.05 -1.90
C ASP A 174 5.70 9.92 -2.47
N LEU A 175 5.52 8.71 -1.94
CA LEU A 175 6.17 7.48 -2.40
C LEU A 175 5.18 6.53 -3.10
N THR A 176 3.96 6.98 -3.38
CA THR A 176 2.93 6.16 -4.06
C THR A 176 3.43 5.49 -5.34
N PRO A 177 4.29 6.12 -6.17
CA PRO A 177 4.84 5.47 -7.36
C PRO A 177 5.60 4.17 -7.09
N LEU A 178 6.20 4.00 -5.88
CA LEU A 178 6.91 2.77 -5.52
C LEU A 178 5.97 1.57 -5.41
N ILE A 179 4.73 1.78 -4.99
CA ILE A 179 3.71 0.72 -4.96
C ILE A 179 3.41 0.24 -6.38
N GLY A 180 3.29 1.15 -7.34
CA GLY A 180 3.13 0.80 -8.75
C GLY A 180 4.31 0.00 -9.32
N GLY A 181 5.52 0.25 -8.82
CA GLY A 181 6.74 -0.47 -9.20
C GLY A 181 6.73 -1.96 -8.81
N LEU A 182 5.97 -2.37 -7.80
CA LEU A 182 5.80 -3.78 -7.45
C LEU A 182 5.20 -4.61 -8.60
N ALA A 183 4.43 -3.98 -9.48
CA ALA A 183 3.84 -4.63 -10.65
C ALA A 183 4.85 -4.83 -11.80
N THR A 184 5.93 -4.06 -11.85
CA THR A 184 6.86 -4.02 -13.00
C THR A 184 8.09 -4.92 -12.82
N GLN A 185 8.39 -5.40 -11.63
CA GLN A 185 9.55 -6.26 -11.37
C GLN A 185 9.51 -7.65 -12.05
N SER A 186 8.41 -8.02 -12.70
CA SER A 186 8.29 -9.31 -13.39
C SER A 186 8.59 -9.28 -14.89
N ARG A 187 9.17 -8.19 -15.42
CA ARG A 187 9.54 -8.07 -16.84
C ARG A 187 11.06 -8.12 -17.06
N GLU A 188 11.71 -9.13 -16.57
CA GLU A 188 12.99 -9.54 -17.13
C GLU A 188 12.74 -10.75 -18.05
N PHE A 189 12.59 -10.47 -19.34
CA PHE A 189 12.75 -11.48 -20.38
C PHE A 189 14.25 -11.65 -20.60
N HIS A 190 14.78 -12.81 -20.24
CA HIS A 190 16.03 -13.36 -20.74
C HIS A 190 15.76 -14.22 -21.95
#